data_1cf765bdf98e28e5d4eaecaa23c505a7
#
_entry.id   1cf765bdf98e28e5d4eaecaa23c505a7
#
_cell.length_a   1.000
_cell.length_b   1.000
_cell.length_c   1.000
_cell.angle_alpha   90.00
_cell.angle_beta   90.00
_cell.angle_gamma   90.00
#
_symmetry.space_group_name_H-M   'P 1'
#
loop_
_entity.id
_entity.type
_entity.pdbx_description
1 polymer ?
#
loop_
_entity_poly.entity_id
_entity_poly.type
_entity_poly.pdbx_seq_one_letter_code
_entity_poly.pdbx_strand_id
1 'polypeptide(L)'
;IYTEASLGQTIDWKIHRTITGLLLFIFIGFAAGMFGLGAGWANVPVLNLTMGVPLKISVGTSKFLLSITDTSAAWIYMNQGCVIPMMVVPSIVGIMLGSFIGVRILRVTKPTFVRWIVIAMLTFAGAKAITQGLGLPFIV
;
A
#
# COMPACT_ATOMS: atom_id res chain seq x y z
N ILE A 1 8.61 -19.77 -13.90
CA ILE A 1 7.40 -20.62 -13.92
C ILE A 1 6.65 -20.36 -12.62
N TYR A 2 5.42 -19.90 -12.70
CA TYR A 2 4.54 -19.70 -11.56
C TYR A 2 3.27 -20.54 -11.76
N THR A 3 2.99 -21.42 -10.81
CA THR A 3 1.77 -22.21 -10.84
C THR A 3 0.70 -21.51 -10.04
N GLU A 4 -0.35 -21.03 -10.71
CA GLU A 4 -1.48 -20.41 -10.05
C GLU A 4 -2.41 -21.48 -9.47
N ALA A 5 -2.36 -21.69 -8.15
CA ALA A 5 -3.12 -22.72 -7.45
C ALA A 5 -4.66 -22.61 -7.63
N SER A 6 -5.16 -21.41 -7.99
CA SER A 6 -6.59 -21.18 -8.22
C SER A 6 -7.06 -21.57 -9.62
N LEU A 7 -6.17 -21.68 -10.61
CA LEU A 7 -6.47 -21.98 -12.00
C LEU A 7 -5.78 -23.26 -12.51
N GLY A 8 -4.87 -23.85 -11.73
CA GLY A 8 -4.09 -25.02 -12.12
C GLY A 8 -3.22 -24.84 -13.35
N GLN A 9 -3.01 -23.59 -13.78
CA GLN A 9 -2.22 -23.28 -14.97
C GLN A 9 -0.84 -22.79 -14.56
N THR A 10 0.19 -23.30 -15.26
CA THR A 10 1.55 -22.80 -15.18
C THR A 10 1.71 -21.62 -16.11
N ILE A 11 1.95 -20.46 -15.55
CA ILE A 11 2.19 -19.23 -16.31
C ILE A 11 3.70 -19.03 -16.43
N ASP A 12 4.23 -19.21 -17.64
CA ASP A 12 5.59 -18.83 -17.94
C ASP A 12 5.63 -17.33 -18.20
N TRP A 13 6.24 -16.60 -17.28
CA TRP A 13 6.40 -15.16 -17.41
C TRP A 13 7.88 -14.79 -17.42
N LYS A 14 8.20 -13.78 -18.20
CA LYS A 14 9.55 -13.23 -18.31
C LYS A 14 9.50 -11.74 -18.00
N ILE A 15 10.39 -11.29 -17.15
CA ILE A 15 10.51 -9.87 -16.83
C ILE A 15 11.01 -9.13 -18.07
N HIS A 16 10.26 -8.13 -18.49
CA HIS A 16 10.63 -7.25 -19.59
C HIS A 16 10.97 -5.86 -19.04
N ARG A 17 11.85 -5.14 -19.73
CA ARG A 17 12.19 -3.74 -19.45
C ARG A 17 12.56 -3.45 -17.99
N THR A 18 13.42 -4.25 -17.42
CA THR A 18 13.85 -4.14 -16.01
C THR A 18 14.44 -2.76 -15.70
N ILE A 19 15.24 -2.20 -16.63
CA ILE A 19 15.87 -0.88 -16.46
C ILE A 19 14.81 0.22 -16.38
N THR A 20 13.79 0.18 -17.25
CA THR A 20 12.67 1.15 -17.22
C THR A 20 11.89 1.02 -15.93
N GLY A 21 11.63 -0.20 -15.46
CA GLY A 21 10.96 -0.44 -14.18
C GLY A 21 11.77 0.13 -13.01
N LEU A 22 13.09 -0.05 -13.00
CA LEU A 22 13.95 0.47 -11.94
C LEU A 22 13.94 2.00 -11.90
N LEU A 23 14.04 2.67 -13.05
CA LEU A 23 13.94 4.13 -13.13
C LEU A 23 12.59 4.65 -12.63
N LEU A 24 11.50 3.98 -12.99
CA LEU A 24 10.17 4.31 -12.48
C LEU A 24 10.08 4.14 -10.95
N PHE A 25 10.67 3.09 -10.39
CA PHE A 25 10.71 2.91 -8.93
C PHE A 25 11.47 4.02 -8.21
N ILE A 26 12.58 4.50 -8.77
CA ILE A 26 13.33 5.64 -8.21
C ILE A 26 12.43 6.89 -8.22
N PHE A 27 11.79 7.17 -9.35
CA PHE A 27 10.91 8.34 -9.48
C PHE A 27 9.69 8.26 -8.55
N ILE A 28 9.06 7.09 -8.48
CA ILE A 28 7.93 6.84 -7.57
C ILE A 28 8.36 6.95 -6.11
N GLY A 29 9.52 6.39 -5.75
CA GLY A 29 10.04 6.50 -4.40
C GLY A 29 10.31 7.95 -3.98
N PHE A 30 10.88 8.76 -4.88
CA PHE A 30 11.08 10.18 -4.66
C PHE A 30 9.75 10.94 -4.47
N ALA A 31 8.80 10.74 -5.40
CA ALA A 31 7.48 11.37 -5.31
C ALA A 31 6.71 10.92 -4.05
N ALA A 32 6.70 9.62 -3.76
CA ALA A 32 6.03 9.07 -2.59
C ALA A 32 6.63 9.61 -1.28
N GLY A 33 7.96 9.77 -1.23
CA GLY A 33 8.64 10.37 -0.08
C GLY A 33 8.28 11.84 0.13
N MET A 34 8.19 12.63 -0.95
CA MET A 34 7.79 14.04 -0.86
C MET A 34 6.34 14.23 -0.42
N PHE A 35 5.44 13.42 -0.93
CA PHE A 35 3.99 13.55 -0.65
C PHE A 35 3.53 12.72 0.56
N GLY A 36 4.37 11.86 1.12
CA GLY A 36 3.99 10.99 2.23
C GLY A 36 2.93 9.95 1.88
N LEU A 37 2.73 9.66 0.58
CA LEU A 37 1.66 8.77 0.10
C LEU A 37 1.99 7.28 0.19
N GLY A 38 3.26 6.94 0.45
CA GLY A 38 3.74 5.57 0.32
C GLY A 38 3.75 5.09 -1.15
N ALA A 39 4.76 4.30 -1.54
CA ALA A 39 4.93 3.86 -2.94
C ALA A 39 3.98 2.72 -3.37
N GLY A 40 3.18 2.18 -2.45
CA GLY A 40 2.38 0.96 -2.70
C GLY A 40 1.36 1.06 -3.84
N TRP A 41 0.76 2.23 -4.02
CA TRP A 41 -0.23 2.47 -5.06
C TRP A 41 0.36 2.41 -6.47
N ALA A 42 1.63 2.79 -6.64
CA ALA A 42 2.30 2.83 -7.93
C ALA A 42 3.18 1.59 -8.19
N ASN A 43 3.68 0.91 -7.17
CA ASN A 43 4.53 -0.26 -7.31
C ASN A 43 3.82 -1.40 -8.06
N VAL A 44 2.54 -1.65 -7.77
CA VAL A 44 1.77 -2.74 -8.42
C VAL A 44 1.58 -2.49 -9.91
N PRO A 45 1.12 -1.30 -10.37
CA PRO A 45 1.05 -0.98 -11.79
C PRO A 45 2.39 -1.08 -12.52
N VAL A 46 3.48 -0.61 -11.93
CA VAL A 46 4.81 -0.69 -12.55
C VAL A 46 5.26 -2.13 -12.73
N LEU A 47 5.13 -2.96 -11.71
CA LEU A 47 5.46 -4.38 -11.82
C LEU A 47 4.60 -5.10 -12.85
N ASN A 48 3.30 -4.84 -12.87
CA ASN A 48 2.37 -5.54 -13.75
C ASN A 48 2.42 -5.02 -15.19
N LEU A 49 2.29 -3.69 -15.40
CA LEU A 49 2.17 -3.10 -16.74
C LEU A 49 3.52 -2.90 -17.43
N THR A 50 4.56 -2.49 -16.69
CA THR A 50 5.87 -2.19 -17.28
C THR A 50 6.75 -3.42 -17.35
N MET A 51 6.77 -4.23 -16.30
CA MET A 51 7.65 -5.40 -16.20
C MET A 51 6.96 -6.72 -16.58
N GLY A 52 5.64 -6.73 -16.80
CA GLY A 52 4.88 -7.90 -17.21
C GLY A 52 4.72 -8.97 -16.13
N VAL A 53 4.87 -8.59 -14.86
CA VAL A 53 4.75 -9.52 -13.73
C VAL A 53 3.28 -9.84 -13.45
N PRO A 54 2.88 -11.11 -13.23
CA PRO A 54 1.51 -11.46 -12.87
C PRO A 54 1.01 -10.68 -11.66
N LEU A 55 -0.25 -10.25 -11.67
CA LEU A 55 -0.83 -9.34 -10.69
C LEU A 55 -0.66 -9.82 -9.24
N LYS A 56 -0.87 -11.11 -8.98
CA LYS A 56 -0.71 -11.68 -7.63
C LYS A 56 0.72 -11.56 -7.10
N ILE A 57 1.70 -11.80 -7.98
CA ILE A 57 3.12 -11.67 -7.63
C ILE A 57 3.46 -10.19 -7.45
N SER A 58 2.96 -9.31 -8.33
CA SER A 58 3.16 -7.86 -8.23
C SER A 58 2.67 -7.31 -6.89
N VAL A 59 1.49 -7.73 -6.43
CA VAL A 59 0.95 -7.32 -5.12
C VAL A 59 1.81 -7.83 -3.96
N GLY A 60 2.23 -9.09 -4.00
CA GLY A 60 3.11 -9.67 -2.98
C GLY A 60 4.47 -8.96 -2.92
N THR A 61 5.09 -8.74 -4.06
CA THR A 61 6.38 -8.04 -4.19
C THR A 61 6.26 -6.58 -3.74
N SER A 62 5.18 -5.88 -4.11
CA SER A 62 4.93 -4.52 -3.67
C SER A 62 4.84 -4.42 -2.14
N LYS A 63 4.16 -5.36 -1.49
CA LYS A 63 4.07 -5.39 -0.03
C LYS A 63 5.42 -5.65 0.64
N PHE A 64 6.24 -6.50 0.06
CA PHE A 64 7.59 -6.76 0.53
C PHE A 64 8.48 -5.51 0.43
N LEU A 65 8.44 -4.82 -0.71
CA LEU A 65 9.16 -3.56 -0.93
C LEU A 65 8.70 -2.49 0.08
N LEU A 66 7.40 -2.37 0.31
CA LEU A 66 6.85 -1.44 1.32
C LEU A 66 7.37 -1.74 2.72
N SER A 67 7.40 -3.00 3.11
CA SER A 67 7.91 -3.40 4.42
C SER A 67 9.37 -2.95 4.65
N ILE A 68 10.21 -3.01 3.61
CA ILE A 68 11.60 -2.52 3.68
C ILE A 68 11.64 -0.99 3.77
N THR A 69 10.87 -0.29 2.92
CA THR A 69 10.84 1.18 2.93
C THR A 69 10.27 1.74 4.23
N ASP A 70 9.21 1.15 4.76
CA ASP A 70 8.59 1.57 6.02
C ASP A 70 9.53 1.36 7.21
N THR A 71 10.27 0.24 7.23
CA THR A 71 11.28 -0.01 8.27
C THR A 71 12.40 1.04 8.22
N SER A 72 12.86 1.39 7.01
CA SER A 72 13.89 2.41 6.83
C SER A 72 13.39 3.80 7.26
N ALA A 73 12.14 4.15 6.92
CA ALA A 73 11.51 5.39 7.33
C ALA A 73 11.33 5.45 8.87
N ALA A 74 10.87 4.36 9.47
CA ALA A 74 10.72 4.27 10.92
C ALA A 74 12.04 4.53 11.65
N TRP A 75 13.14 3.98 11.15
CA TRP A 75 14.48 4.21 11.69
C TRP A 75 14.88 5.69 11.66
N ILE A 76 14.62 6.37 10.53
CA ILE A 76 14.92 7.80 10.38
C ILE A 76 14.09 8.63 11.38
N TYR A 77 12.78 8.39 11.45
CA TYR A 77 11.90 9.13 12.37
C TYR A 77 12.22 8.87 13.85
N MET A 78 12.67 7.67 14.21
CA MET A 78 13.14 7.36 15.56
C MET A 78 14.39 8.18 15.91
N ASN A 79 15.37 8.24 14.99
CA ASN A 79 16.59 9.01 15.21
C ASN A 79 16.36 10.52 15.29
N GLN A 80 15.34 11.03 14.59
CA GLN A 80 14.94 12.43 14.65
C GLN A 80 14.11 12.79 15.89
N GLY A 81 13.79 11.81 16.73
CA GLY A 81 12.96 12.05 17.92
C GLY A 81 11.49 12.37 17.62
N CYS A 82 11.04 12.15 16.36
CA CYS A 82 9.66 12.41 15.95
C CYS A 82 8.67 11.35 16.44
N VAL A 83 9.16 10.26 17.00
CA VAL A 83 8.34 9.14 17.47
C VAL A 83 7.97 9.36 18.93
N ILE A 84 6.70 9.58 19.20
CA ILE A 84 6.16 9.69 20.56
C ILE A 84 5.70 8.29 20.99
N PRO A 85 6.43 7.59 21.91
CA PRO A 85 6.13 6.19 22.23
C PRO A 85 4.73 5.98 22.79
N MET A 86 4.21 6.97 23.53
CA MET A 86 2.89 6.90 24.16
C MET A 86 1.73 6.83 23.13
N MET A 87 1.94 7.36 21.92
CA MET A 87 0.97 7.27 20.81
C MET A 87 1.22 6.06 19.92
N VAL A 88 2.48 5.69 19.75
CA VAL A 88 2.88 4.62 18.82
C VAL A 88 2.55 3.24 19.37
N VAL A 89 2.77 2.99 20.66
CA VAL A 89 2.52 1.68 21.28
C VAL A 89 1.07 1.22 21.13
N PRO A 90 0.04 2.02 21.52
CA PRO A 90 -1.35 1.60 21.32
C PRO A 90 -1.73 1.46 19.86
N SER A 91 -1.12 2.27 18.96
CA SER A 91 -1.35 2.17 17.52
C SER A 91 -0.82 0.86 16.94
N ILE A 92 0.36 0.41 17.36
CA ILE A 92 0.92 -0.89 16.94
C ILE A 92 0.02 -2.03 17.39
N VAL A 93 -0.42 -2.03 18.65
CA VAL A 93 -1.33 -3.06 19.18
C VAL A 93 -2.64 -3.06 18.39
N GLY A 94 -3.21 -1.87 18.12
CA GLY A 94 -4.40 -1.71 17.31
C GLY A 94 -4.26 -2.26 15.89
N ILE A 95 -3.13 -1.99 15.24
CA ILE A 95 -2.83 -2.50 13.89
C ILE A 95 -2.67 -4.02 13.90
N MET A 96 -1.98 -4.59 14.90
CA MET A 96 -1.80 -6.04 15.00
C MET A 96 -3.15 -6.76 15.18
N LEU A 97 -3.98 -6.29 16.11
CA LEU A 97 -5.32 -6.86 16.34
C LEU A 97 -6.23 -6.64 15.13
N GLY A 98 -6.23 -5.43 14.56
CA GLY A 98 -7.01 -5.09 13.37
C GLY A 98 -6.62 -5.92 12.15
N SER A 99 -5.32 -6.16 11.94
CA SER A 99 -4.82 -7.00 10.87
C SER A 99 -5.29 -8.45 11.03
N PHE A 100 -5.19 -9.00 12.23
CA PHE A 100 -5.60 -10.38 12.50
C PHE A 100 -7.11 -10.59 12.27
N ILE A 101 -7.92 -9.67 12.75
CA ILE A 101 -9.38 -9.67 12.55
C ILE A 101 -9.73 -9.40 11.09
N GLY A 102 -9.08 -8.41 10.48
CA GLY A 102 -9.31 -7.99 9.09
C GLY A 102 -9.05 -9.09 8.08
N VAL A 103 -7.95 -9.84 8.22
CA VAL A 103 -7.65 -10.98 7.36
C VAL A 103 -8.72 -12.07 7.47
N ARG A 104 -9.23 -12.30 8.67
CA ARG A 104 -10.26 -13.31 8.91
C ARG A 104 -11.60 -12.92 8.28
N ILE A 105 -11.98 -11.65 8.41
CA ILE A 105 -13.18 -11.09 7.77
C ILE A 105 -13.03 -11.10 6.24
N LEU A 106 -11.86 -10.71 5.73
CA LEU A 106 -11.62 -10.63 4.28
C LEU A 106 -11.76 -11.98 3.56
N ARG A 107 -11.42 -13.09 4.25
CA ARG A 107 -11.58 -14.45 3.69
C ARG A 107 -13.04 -14.85 3.46
N VAL A 108 -13.95 -14.30 4.27
CA VAL A 108 -15.39 -14.64 4.22
C VAL A 108 -16.19 -13.62 3.42
N THR A 109 -15.66 -12.40 3.28
CA THR A 109 -16.36 -11.28 2.67
C THR A 109 -16.20 -11.29 1.15
N LYS A 110 -17.30 -11.00 0.42
CA LYS A 110 -17.27 -10.86 -1.04
C LYS A 110 -16.43 -9.64 -1.44
N PRO A 111 -15.57 -9.75 -2.48
CA PRO A 111 -14.72 -8.65 -2.94
C PRO A 111 -15.46 -7.35 -3.24
N THR A 112 -16.70 -7.46 -3.71
CA THR A 112 -17.57 -6.32 -4.03
C THR A 112 -17.88 -5.48 -2.79
N PHE A 113 -18.14 -6.09 -1.65
CA PHE A 113 -18.44 -5.39 -0.39
C PHE A 113 -17.23 -4.61 0.12
N VAL A 114 -16.04 -5.23 0.06
CA VAL A 114 -14.77 -4.56 0.43
C VAL A 114 -14.52 -3.35 -0.46
N ARG A 115 -14.76 -3.48 -1.77
CA ARG A 115 -14.60 -2.37 -2.74
C ARG A 115 -15.52 -1.19 -2.38
N TRP A 116 -16.76 -1.43 -2.01
CA TRP A 116 -17.71 -0.39 -1.62
C TRP A 116 -17.27 0.34 -0.32
N ILE A 117 -16.78 -0.41 0.68
CA ILE A 117 -16.26 0.19 1.92
C ILE A 117 -15.06 1.10 1.62
N VAL A 118 -14.11 0.62 0.80
CA VAL A 118 -12.93 1.41 0.44
C VAL A 118 -13.32 2.68 -0.32
N ILE A 119 -14.25 2.60 -1.27
CA ILE A 119 -14.74 3.77 -2.00
C ILE A 119 -15.41 4.77 -1.04
N ALA A 120 -16.25 4.32 -0.13
CA ALA A 120 -16.91 5.17 0.85
C ALA A 120 -15.90 5.87 1.78
N MET A 121 -14.87 5.15 2.26
CA MET A 121 -13.83 5.74 3.10
C MET A 121 -12.98 6.76 2.34
N LEU A 122 -12.61 6.46 1.10
CA LEU A 122 -11.84 7.38 0.26
C LEU A 122 -12.62 8.64 -0.10
N THR A 123 -13.90 8.51 -0.43
CA THR A 123 -14.77 9.67 -0.70
C THR A 123 -14.94 10.53 0.55
N PHE A 124 -15.13 9.93 1.71
CA PHE A 124 -15.21 10.66 2.96
C PHE A 124 -13.91 11.39 3.31
N ALA A 125 -12.77 10.71 3.18
CA ALA A 125 -11.45 11.29 3.42
C ALA A 125 -11.14 12.42 2.42
N GLY A 126 -11.47 12.23 1.15
CA GLY A 126 -11.31 13.25 0.11
C GLY A 126 -12.20 14.48 0.34
N ALA A 127 -13.45 14.27 0.69
CA ALA A 127 -14.38 15.35 1.04
C ALA A 127 -13.87 16.15 2.26
N LYS A 128 -13.39 15.46 3.31
CA LYS A 128 -12.81 16.10 4.48
C LYS A 128 -11.56 16.92 4.13
N ALA A 129 -10.68 16.40 3.27
CA ALA A 129 -9.47 17.12 2.83
C ALA A 129 -9.82 18.38 2.04
N ILE A 130 -10.83 18.31 1.16
CA ILE A 130 -11.30 19.46 0.37
C ILE A 130 -11.90 20.53 1.30
N THR A 131 -12.75 20.15 2.24
CA THR A 131 -13.37 21.10 3.18
C THR A 131 -12.35 21.78 4.07
N GLN A 132 -11.32 21.06 4.54
CA GLN A 132 -10.20 21.65 5.29
C GLN A 132 -9.36 22.61 4.41
N GLY A 133 -9.12 22.25 3.14
CA GLY A 133 -8.40 23.11 2.20
C GLY A 133 -9.14 24.40 1.85
N LEU A 134 -10.47 24.39 1.87
CA LEU A 134 -11.33 25.55 1.64
C LEU A 134 -11.59 26.39 2.90
N GLY A 135 -11.01 26.01 4.05
CA GLY A 135 -11.17 26.76 5.30
C GLY A 135 -12.60 26.68 5.89
N LEU A 136 -13.43 25.74 5.42
CA LEU A 136 -14.75 25.53 5.98
C LEU A 136 -14.64 24.71 7.27
N PRO A 137 -15.16 25.22 8.43
CA PRO A 137 -15.14 24.46 9.67
C PRO A 137 -16.08 23.26 9.54
N PHE A 138 -15.51 22.09 9.23
CA PHE A 138 -16.26 20.85 9.33
C PHE A 138 -16.30 20.41 10.79
N ILE A 139 -17.50 20.29 11.30
CA ILE A 139 -17.82 19.93 12.66
C ILE A 139 -17.08 18.64 13.05
N VAL A 140 -16.27 18.76 14.10
CA VAL A 140 -15.52 17.81 14.94
C VAL A 140 -14.48 16.98 14.29
#